data_b1289746b4bba3f3ae6fe77f9e169670
#
_entry.id   b1289746b4bba3f3ae6fe77f9e169670
#
_cell.length_a   1.000
_cell.length_b   1.000
_cell.length_c   1.000
_cell.angle_alpha   90.00
_cell.angle_beta   90.00
_cell.angle_gamma   90.00
#
_symmetry.space_group_name_H-M   'P 1'
#
loop_
_entity.id
_entity.type
_entity.pdbx_description
1 polymer ?
#
loop_
_entity_poly.entity_id
_entity_poly.type
_entity_poly.pdbx_seq_one_letter_code
_entity_poly.pdbx_strand_id
1 'polypeptide(L)' 'MNWFETNKGLINLARVDWIEYFTTSTVFHFTGGKMEILGNENETQEFRKQLKTILKQSR' A
#
# COMPACT_ATOMS: atom_id res chain seq x y z
N MET A 1 15.33 -0.01 -3.08
CA MET A 1 14.32 0.97 -3.49
C MET A 1 12.96 0.60 -2.94
N ASN A 2 12.19 1.60 -2.55
CA ASN A 2 10.94 1.39 -1.83
C ASN A 2 9.72 1.69 -2.71
N TRP A 3 9.81 1.34 -4.00
CA TRP A 3 8.69 1.56 -4.91
C TRP A 3 7.80 0.34 -4.94
N PHE A 4 6.51 0.56 -4.90
CA PHE A 4 5.52 -0.50 -4.90
C PHE A 4 4.47 -0.19 -5.96
N GLU A 5 4.25 -1.13 -6.88
CA GLU A 5 3.29 -0.93 -7.97
C GLU A 5 1.89 -1.31 -7.54
N THR A 6 0.94 -0.43 -7.86
CA THR A 6 -0.48 -0.65 -7.59
C THR A 6 -1.26 -0.45 -8.88
N ASN A 7 -2.56 -0.76 -8.86
CA ASN A 7 -3.41 -0.52 -10.02
C ASN A 7 -3.65 0.97 -10.29
N LYS A 8 -3.19 1.84 -9.39
CA LYS A 8 -3.26 3.30 -9.58
C LYS A 8 -1.91 3.93 -9.87
N GLY A 9 -0.84 3.13 -9.89
CA GLY A 9 0.48 3.64 -10.16
C GLY A 9 1.50 3.20 -9.15
N LEU A 10 2.69 3.78 -9.23
CA LEU A 10 3.80 3.46 -8.34
C LEU A 10 3.76 4.35 -7.10
N ILE A 11 3.94 3.74 -5.95
CA ILE A 11 4.00 4.44 -4.68
C ILE A 11 5.42 4.36 -4.13
N ASN A 12 5.95 5.51 -3.70
CA ASN A 12 7.22 5.53 -2.98
C ASN A 12 6.95 5.28 -1.50
N LEU A 13 7.20 4.06 -1.06
CA LEU A 13 6.92 3.66 0.32
C LEU A 13 7.75 4.44 1.34
N ALA A 14 8.88 5.02 0.91
CA ALA A 14 9.71 5.83 1.80
C ALA A 14 9.03 7.13 2.20
N ARG A 15 7.99 7.55 1.46
CA ARG A 15 7.25 8.78 1.75
C ARG A 15 5.91 8.54 2.43
N VAL A 16 5.56 7.28 2.65
CA VAL A 16 4.30 6.93 3.30
C VAL A 16 4.45 7.11 4.81
N ASP A 17 3.59 7.91 5.40
CA ASP A 17 3.60 8.13 6.85
C ASP A 17 2.97 6.95 7.59
N TRP A 18 1.80 6.50 7.11
CA TRP A 18 1.15 5.33 7.69
C TRP A 18 0.16 4.74 6.70
N ILE A 19 -0.24 3.50 6.95
CA ILE A 19 -1.12 2.76 6.05
C ILE A 19 -2.35 2.33 6.85
N GLU A 20 -3.52 2.66 6.33
CA GLU A 20 -4.79 2.33 6.97
C GLU A 20 -5.44 1.14 6.28
N TYR A 21 -5.86 0.16 7.06
CA TYR A 21 -6.41 -1.08 6.53
C TYR A 21 -7.92 -1.14 6.72
N PHE A 22 -8.63 -1.33 5.61
CA PHE A 22 -10.06 -1.63 5.62
C PHE A 22 -10.27 -3.01 4.99
N THR A 23 -11.47 -3.56 5.13
CA THR A 23 -11.76 -4.91 4.61
C THR A 23 -11.57 -4.99 3.09
N THR A 24 -11.97 -3.95 2.37
CA THR A 24 -11.91 -3.94 0.91
C THR A 24 -11.08 -2.78 0.36
N SER A 25 -10.24 -2.19 1.19
CA SER A 25 -9.37 -1.12 0.71
C SER A 25 -8.14 -0.98 1.59
N THR A 26 -7.12 -0.35 1.01
CA THR A 26 -5.88 -0.02 1.72
C THR A 26 -5.58 1.44 1.40
N VAL A 27 -5.39 2.26 2.42
CA VAL A 27 -5.17 3.70 2.24
C VAL A 27 -3.77 4.05 2.67
N PHE A 28 -3.02 4.66 1.76
CA PHE A 28 -1.67 5.15 2.02
C PHE A 28 -1.77 6.63 2.35
N HIS A 29 -1.26 7.02 3.51
CA HIS A 29 -1.29 8.41 3.95
C HIS A 29 0.09 9.04 3.80
N PHE A 30 0.13 10.16 3.11
CA PHE A 30 1.34 10.95 2.87
C PHE A 30 1.18 12.33 3.50
N THR A 31 2.28 13.02 3.65
CA THR A 31 2.23 14.45 3.97
C THR A 31 1.58 15.18 2.79
N GLY A 32 0.43 15.69 2.91
CA GLY A 32 -0.26 16.43 1.86
C GLY A 32 -1.33 15.65 1.12
N GLY A 33 -1.59 14.39 1.48
CA GLY A 33 -2.68 13.67 0.83
C GLY A 33 -2.72 12.19 1.15
N LYS A 34 -3.59 11.49 0.44
CA LYS A 34 -3.73 10.05 0.61
C LYS A 34 -4.08 9.39 -0.71
N MET A 35 -3.82 8.09 -0.80
CA MET A 35 -4.19 7.27 -1.95
C MET A 35 -4.89 6.02 -1.46
N GLU A 36 -6.06 5.72 -2.03
CA GLU A 36 -6.84 4.54 -1.67
C GLU A 36 -6.78 3.51 -2.78
N ILE A 37 -6.48 2.26 -2.41
CA ILE A 37 -6.46 1.12 -3.33
C ILE A 37 -7.63 0.24 -2.97
N LEU A 38 -8.58 0.11 -3.90
CA LEU A 38 -9.80 -0.68 -3.72
C LEU A 38 -9.63 -2.09 -4.27
N GLY A 39 -10.38 -3.03 -3.72
CA GLY A 39 -10.43 -4.39 -4.20
C GLY A 39 -11.47 -5.17 -3.40
N ASN A 40 -11.75 -6.41 -3.81
CA ASN A 40 -12.57 -7.27 -2.98
C ASN A 40 -11.70 -7.76 -1.80
N GLU A 41 -12.33 -8.51 -0.88
CA GLU A 41 -11.63 -8.96 0.32
C GLU A 41 -10.39 -9.80 0.00
N ASN A 42 -10.51 -10.73 -0.96
CA ASN A 42 -9.38 -11.58 -1.34
C ASN A 42 -8.27 -10.80 -1.99
N GLU A 43 -8.61 -9.88 -2.89
CA GLU A 43 -7.63 -9.02 -3.56
C GLU A 43 -6.91 -8.13 -2.54
N THR A 44 -7.64 -7.61 -1.58
CA THR A 44 -7.08 -6.75 -0.56
C THR A 44 -6.09 -7.52 0.32
N GLN A 45 -6.41 -8.74 0.68
CA GLN A 45 -5.52 -9.57 1.48
C GLN A 45 -4.24 -9.91 0.72
N GLU A 46 -4.37 -10.28 -0.57
CA GLU A 46 -3.20 -10.57 -1.40
C GLU A 46 -2.32 -9.34 -1.59
N PHE A 47 -2.93 -8.20 -1.81
CA PHE A 47 -2.24 -6.93 -1.93
C PHE A 47 -1.40 -6.64 -0.68
N ARG A 48 -1.99 -6.85 0.50
CA ARG A 48 -1.30 -6.60 1.77
C ARG A 48 -0.17 -7.58 2.03
N LYS A 49 -0.29 -8.82 1.57
CA LYS A 49 0.78 -9.80 1.68
C LYS A 49 2.01 -9.34 0.89
N GLN A 50 1.79 -8.90 -0.34
CA GLN A 50 2.86 -8.38 -1.17
C GLN A 50 3.49 -7.14 -0.55
N LEU A 51 2.66 -6.24 -0.05
CA LEU A 51 3.12 -5.03 0.61
C LEU A 51 4.02 -5.34 1.81
N LYS A 52 3.60 -6.25 2.65
CA LYS A 52 4.37 -6.65 3.83
C LYS A 52 5.69 -7.29 3.46
N THR A 53 5.71 -8.09 2.39
CA THR A 53 6.94 -8.71 1.90
C THR A 53 7.94 -7.65 1.48
N ILE A 54 7.48 -6.65 0.74
CA ILE A 54 8.35 -5.57 0.28
C ILE A 54 8.85 -4.73 1.44
N LEU A 55 7.99 -4.42 2.41
CA LEU A 55 8.39 -3.66 3.58
C LEU A 55 9.45 -4.39 4.40
N LYS A 56 9.37 -5.71 4.48
CA LYS A 56 10.39 -6.51 5.14
C LYS A 56 11.72 -6.46 4.40
N GLN A 57 11.69 -6.46 3.08
CA GLN A 57 12.90 -6.44 2.26
C GLN A 57 13.58 -5.07 2.25
N SER A 58 12.86 -4.03 2.60
CA SER A 58 13.34 -2.65 2.51
C SER A 58 14.25 -2.22 3.65
N ARG A 59 14.53 -3.10 4.56
CA ARG A 59 15.35 -2.76 5.72
C ARG A 59 16.82 -2.73 5.43
#